data_8a59daffe57fbe5c684567033fc87862
#
_entry.id   8a59daffe57fbe5c684567033fc87862
#
_cell.length_a   1.000
_cell.length_b   1.000
_cell.length_c   1.000
_cell.angle_alpha   90.00
_cell.angle_beta   90.00
_cell.angle_gamma   90.00
#
_symmetry.space_group_name_H-M   'P 1'
#
loop_
_entity.id
_entity.type
_entity.pdbx_description
1 polymer ?
#
loop_
_entity_poly.entity_id
_entity_poly.type
_entity_poly.pdbx_seq_one_letter_code
_entity_poly.pdbx_strand_id
1 'polypeptide(L)'
;MTGGEPLMQPDIADFLQKVRDLGCAVKLDTNGTYPARLKELVGAGLVDYVAMDVKAAPSGYPSAVGIGGYKLDKIKESIDFLLQDTVDYEFRTTVTRELNPIKDTVELGEFIKGAKRHYLQAFKDSGELIGFGLSAHSKADMERMREIMLGYVDSCELRGI
;
A
#
# COMPACT_ATOMS: atom_id res chain seq x y z
N MET A 1 -13.01 0.21 -5.09
CA MET A 1 -12.98 1.69 -5.00
C MET A 1 -11.53 2.14 -5.09
N THR A 2 -11.20 2.91 -6.10
CA THR A 2 -9.85 3.43 -6.37
C THR A 2 -9.97 4.79 -7.07
N GLY A 3 -8.82 5.49 -7.28
CA GLY A 3 -8.75 6.79 -7.95
C GLY A 3 -8.47 7.93 -6.97
N GLY A 4 -7.29 8.58 -7.12
CA GLY A 4 -6.77 9.51 -6.11
C GLY A 4 -6.65 8.83 -4.74
N GLU A 5 -7.10 9.49 -3.68
CA GLU A 5 -7.28 8.87 -2.35
C GLU A 5 -8.76 8.87 -2.02
N PRO A 6 -9.45 7.70 -2.06
CA PRO A 6 -10.89 7.63 -1.82
C PRO A 6 -11.32 8.16 -0.45
N LEU A 7 -10.48 7.98 0.58
CA LEU A 7 -10.76 8.43 1.95
C LEU A 7 -10.77 9.96 2.12
N MET A 8 -10.37 10.71 1.10
CA MET A 8 -10.53 12.18 1.06
C MET A 8 -11.97 12.61 0.76
N GLN A 9 -12.75 11.75 0.12
CA GLN A 9 -14.12 12.12 -0.28
C GLN A 9 -15.03 12.21 0.93
N PRO A 10 -15.71 13.34 1.15
CA PRO A 10 -16.53 13.53 2.35
C PRO A 10 -17.74 12.58 2.40
N ASP A 11 -18.27 12.18 1.25
CA ASP A 11 -19.46 11.35 1.07
C ASP A 11 -19.14 9.86 0.83
N ILE A 12 -17.89 9.43 1.08
CA ILE A 12 -17.45 8.06 0.81
C ILE A 12 -18.31 7.02 1.53
N ALA A 13 -18.71 7.27 2.78
CA ALA A 13 -19.53 6.34 3.56
C ALA A 13 -20.91 6.12 2.93
N ASP A 14 -21.58 7.21 2.54
CA ASP A 14 -22.89 7.15 1.89
C ASP A 14 -22.82 6.45 0.52
N PHE A 15 -21.73 6.68 -0.21
CA PHE A 15 -21.50 6.00 -1.48
C PHE A 15 -21.30 4.49 -1.27
N LEU A 16 -20.45 4.08 -0.32
CA LEU A 16 -20.20 2.67 -0.03
C LEU A 16 -21.47 1.96 0.47
N GLN A 17 -22.29 2.64 1.29
CA GLN A 17 -23.57 2.08 1.72
C GLN A 17 -24.47 1.75 0.50
N LYS A 18 -24.59 2.65 -0.45
CA LYS A 18 -25.36 2.40 -1.69
C LYS A 18 -24.82 1.23 -2.49
N VAL A 19 -23.48 1.06 -2.56
CA VAL A 19 -22.84 -0.09 -3.22
C VAL A 19 -23.20 -1.40 -2.51
N ARG A 20 -23.19 -1.40 -1.18
CA ARG A 20 -23.58 -2.57 -0.38
C ARG A 20 -25.07 -2.91 -0.50
N ASP A 21 -25.92 -1.91 -0.54
CA ASP A 21 -27.39 -2.08 -0.76
C ASP A 21 -27.68 -2.78 -2.10
N LEU A 22 -26.78 -2.69 -3.07
CA LEU A 22 -26.82 -3.44 -4.33
C LEU A 22 -26.28 -4.88 -4.23
N GLY A 23 -25.87 -5.31 -3.03
CA GLY A 23 -25.28 -6.64 -2.79
C GLY A 23 -23.84 -6.81 -3.25
N CYS A 24 -23.10 -5.71 -3.52
CA CYS A 24 -21.72 -5.76 -3.96
C CYS A 24 -20.75 -5.80 -2.78
N ALA A 25 -19.68 -6.61 -2.89
CA ALA A 25 -18.53 -6.53 -2.00
C ALA A 25 -17.68 -5.28 -2.35
N VAL A 26 -17.08 -4.67 -1.33
CA VAL A 26 -16.29 -3.45 -1.45
C VAL A 26 -14.82 -3.73 -1.19
N LYS A 27 -13.97 -3.54 -2.22
CA LYS A 27 -12.52 -3.42 -2.07
C LYS A 27 -12.13 -1.94 -2.08
N LEU A 28 -11.45 -1.49 -1.03
CA LEU A 28 -10.93 -0.13 -0.88
C LEU A 28 -9.42 -0.12 -1.16
N ASP A 29 -9.00 0.68 -2.14
CA ASP A 29 -7.60 1.02 -2.36
C ASP A 29 -7.28 2.33 -1.64
N THR A 30 -6.22 2.38 -0.85
CA THR A 30 -5.83 3.58 -0.07
C THR A 30 -4.32 3.72 0.04
N ASN A 31 -3.86 4.95 0.19
CA ASN A 31 -2.46 5.26 0.52
C ASN A 31 -2.18 5.31 2.03
N GLY A 32 -3.17 5.04 2.87
CA GLY A 32 -3.05 4.96 4.33
C GLY A 32 -2.96 6.31 5.07
N THR A 33 -3.15 7.45 4.40
CA THR A 33 -3.00 8.77 5.03
C THR A 33 -4.20 9.21 5.89
N TYR A 34 -5.28 8.44 5.90
CA TYR A 34 -6.53 8.72 6.64
C TYR A 34 -6.91 7.58 7.58
N PRO A 35 -6.10 7.24 8.61
CA PRO A 35 -6.34 6.07 9.47
C PRO A 35 -7.68 6.12 10.22
N ALA A 36 -8.12 7.30 10.67
CA ALA A 36 -9.39 7.46 11.36
C ALA A 36 -10.58 7.07 10.45
N ARG A 37 -10.59 7.54 9.20
CA ARG A 37 -11.64 7.18 8.24
C ARG A 37 -11.58 5.71 7.80
N LEU A 38 -10.37 5.17 7.65
CA LEU A 38 -10.20 3.74 7.38
C LEU A 38 -10.86 2.89 8.48
N LYS A 39 -10.54 3.18 9.74
CA LYS A 39 -11.12 2.51 10.91
C LYS A 39 -12.64 2.65 10.98
N GLU A 40 -13.15 3.84 10.71
CA GLU A 40 -14.60 4.13 10.69
C GLU A 40 -15.32 3.26 9.64
N LEU A 41 -14.85 3.24 8.38
CA LEU A 41 -15.50 2.50 7.31
C LEU A 41 -15.43 0.98 7.50
N VAL A 42 -14.30 0.48 7.98
CA VAL A 42 -14.15 -0.94 8.32
C VAL A 42 -15.03 -1.31 9.51
N GLY A 43 -15.03 -0.50 10.57
CA GLY A 43 -15.86 -0.73 11.75
C GLY A 43 -17.38 -0.67 11.47
N ALA A 44 -17.80 0.14 10.48
CA ALA A 44 -19.17 0.18 10.00
C ALA A 44 -19.54 -0.99 9.07
N GLY A 45 -18.59 -1.90 8.74
CA GLY A 45 -18.82 -3.01 7.83
C GLY A 45 -19.04 -2.60 6.37
N LEU A 46 -18.55 -1.41 5.98
CA LEU A 46 -18.70 -0.88 4.63
C LEU A 46 -17.60 -1.33 3.66
N VAL A 47 -16.54 -1.96 4.18
CA VAL A 47 -15.39 -2.44 3.40
C VAL A 47 -15.12 -3.90 3.74
N ASP A 48 -15.02 -4.73 2.70
CA ASP A 48 -14.75 -6.16 2.82
C ASP A 48 -13.27 -6.50 2.63
N TYR A 49 -12.53 -5.63 1.92
CA TYR A 49 -11.11 -5.84 1.62
C TYR A 49 -10.38 -4.50 1.47
N VAL A 50 -9.19 -4.40 2.05
CA VAL A 50 -8.34 -3.20 1.92
C VAL A 50 -7.05 -3.53 1.17
N ALA A 51 -6.75 -2.78 0.12
CA ALA A 51 -5.44 -2.77 -0.52
C ALA A 51 -4.74 -1.46 -0.19
N MET A 52 -3.74 -1.52 0.68
CA MET A 52 -3.00 -0.33 1.10
C MET A 52 -1.65 -0.24 0.40
N ASP A 53 -1.39 0.90 -0.23
CA ASP A 53 -0.10 1.20 -0.81
C ASP A 53 0.90 1.67 0.25
N VAL A 54 1.97 0.91 0.45
CA VAL A 54 3.17 1.30 1.21
C VAL A 54 4.23 1.72 0.20
N LYS A 55 4.53 3.02 0.10
CA LYS A 55 5.28 3.58 -1.03
C LYS A 55 6.78 3.25 -1.00
N ALA A 56 7.37 3.13 0.17
CA ALA A 56 8.79 2.80 0.36
C ALA A 56 9.06 2.36 1.81
N ALA A 57 10.29 1.96 2.09
CA ALA A 57 10.80 1.86 3.46
C ALA A 57 10.73 3.22 4.17
N PRO A 58 10.62 3.27 5.52
CA PRO A 58 10.55 4.51 6.29
C PRO A 58 11.59 5.57 5.90
N SER A 59 12.84 5.19 5.73
CA SER A 59 13.92 6.10 5.33
C SER A 59 13.73 6.72 3.94
N GLY A 60 13.15 5.96 3.00
CA GLY A 60 12.88 6.38 1.62
C GLY A 60 11.52 7.06 1.41
N TYR A 61 10.64 7.01 2.40
CA TYR A 61 9.26 7.47 2.24
C TYR A 61 9.12 8.95 1.84
N PRO A 62 9.87 9.90 2.44
CA PRO A 62 9.82 11.31 2.03
C PRO A 62 10.13 11.51 0.54
N SER A 63 11.10 10.78 0.00
CA SER A 63 11.46 10.82 -1.41
C SER A 63 10.37 10.21 -2.30
N ALA A 64 9.78 9.09 -1.86
CA ALA A 64 8.73 8.40 -2.61
C ALA A 64 7.43 9.20 -2.71
N VAL A 65 7.12 10.05 -1.72
CA VAL A 65 5.94 10.94 -1.73
C VAL A 65 6.26 12.35 -2.20
N GLY A 66 7.54 12.69 -2.42
CA GLY A 66 7.97 14.02 -2.87
C GLY A 66 7.83 15.12 -1.81
N ILE A 67 7.76 14.78 -0.53
CA ILE A 67 7.57 15.73 0.58
C ILE A 67 8.70 15.58 1.59
N GLY A 68 9.60 16.57 1.65
CA GLY A 68 10.67 16.61 2.64
C GLY A 68 10.11 16.63 4.08
N GLY A 69 10.70 15.81 4.97
CA GLY A 69 10.25 15.72 6.36
C GLY A 69 8.86 15.09 6.54
N TYR A 70 8.41 14.28 5.59
CA TYR A 70 7.13 13.57 5.69
C TYR A 70 7.05 12.72 6.96
N LYS A 71 5.99 12.91 7.73
CA LYS A 71 5.76 12.15 8.97
C LYS A 71 4.98 10.87 8.68
N LEU A 72 5.45 9.76 9.21
CA LEU A 72 4.87 8.43 8.97
C LEU A 72 3.79 8.04 9.97
N ASP A 73 3.46 8.89 10.95
CA ASP A 73 2.55 8.54 12.04
C ASP A 73 1.22 7.98 11.54
N LYS A 74 0.62 8.64 10.52
CA LYS A 74 -0.65 8.20 9.92
C LYS A 74 -0.52 6.89 9.14
N ILE A 75 0.58 6.73 8.40
CA ILE A 75 0.85 5.51 7.63
C ILE A 75 1.04 4.33 8.60
N LYS A 76 1.85 4.55 9.64
CA LYS A 76 2.06 3.55 10.68
C LYS A 76 0.76 3.18 11.38
N GLU A 77 -0.07 4.16 11.74
CA GLU A 77 -1.37 3.93 12.37
C GLU A 77 -2.30 3.08 11.48
N SER A 78 -2.30 3.31 10.16
CA SER A 78 -3.07 2.50 9.20
C SER A 78 -2.50 1.08 9.08
N ILE A 79 -1.17 0.92 9.02
CA ILE A 79 -0.51 -0.39 9.03
C ILE A 79 -0.85 -1.15 10.31
N ASP A 80 -0.63 -0.54 11.48
CA ASP A 80 -0.90 -1.16 12.79
C ASP A 80 -2.37 -1.59 12.94
N PHE A 81 -3.30 -0.83 12.36
CA PHE A 81 -4.71 -1.18 12.33
C PHE A 81 -4.99 -2.42 11.45
N LEU A 82 -4.45 -2.45 10.23
CA LEU A 82 -4.65 -3.58 9.32
C LEU A 82 -3.99 -4.86 9.83
N LEU A 83 -2.85 -4.76 10.51
CA LEU A 83 -2.18 -5.89 11.15
C LEU A 83 -3.01 -6.55 12.28
N GLN A 84 -4.05 -5.88 12.81
CA GLN A 84 -5.01 -6.48 13.75
C GLN A 84 -5.97 -7.47 13.08
N ASP A 85 -5.94 -7.55 11.74
CA ASP A 85 -6.71 -8.52 10.96
C ASP A 85 -8.24 -8.45 11.14
N THR A 86 -8.75 -7.25 11.36
CA THR A 86 -10.19 -6.99 11.50
C THR A 86 -10.94 -6.93 10.17
N VAL A 87 -10.22 -6.86 9.06
CA VAL A 87 -10.70 -6.88 7.67
C VAL A 87 -9.66 -7.59 6.82
N ASP A 88 -10.07 -8.27 5.76
CA ASP A 88 -9.12 -8.82 4.79
C ASP A 88 -8.32 -7.70 4.11
N TYR A 89 -7.02 -7.89 3.98
CA TYR A 89 -6.15 -6.85 3.41
C TYR A 89 -4.93 -7.39 2.66
N GLU A 90 -4.33 -6.49 1.88
CA GLU A 90 -3.00 -6.63 1.29
C GLU A 90 -2.23 -5.31 1.41
N PHE A 91 -0.91 -5.39 1.58
CA PHE A 91 -0.01 -4.28 1.31
C PHE A 91 0.56 -4.39 -0.10
N ARG A 92 0.78 -3.23 -0.75
CA ARG A 92 1.38 -3.18 -2.09
C ARG A 92 2.50 -2.15 -2.10
N THR A 93 3.58 -2.46 -2.80
CA THR A 93 4.67 -1.52 -3.05
C THR A 93 5.05 -1.56 -4.53
N THR A 94 4.83 -0.47 -5.25
CA THR A 94 5.37 -0.31 -6.61
C THR A 94 6.85 0.06 -6.48
N VAL A 95 7.74 -0.79 -6.96
CA VAL A 95 9.17 -0.64 -6.74
C VAL A 95 9.89 -0.08 -7.96
N THR A 96 10.72 0.95 -7.72
CA THR A 96 11.66 1.52 -8.67
C THR A 96 13.07 1.47 -8.10
N ARG A 97 14.09 1.49 -8.95
CA ARG A 97 15.50 1.44 -8.50
C ARG A 97 15.87 2.62 -7.63
N GLU A 98 15.31 3.79 -7.93
CA GLU A 98 15.67 5.07 -7.30
C GLU A 98 15.00 5.25 -5.94
N LEU A 99 13.73 4.82 -5.81
CA LEU A 99 12.94 5.04 -4.58
C LEU A 99 12.90 3.81 -3.66
N ASN A 100 13.13 2.61 -4.21
CA ASN A 100 13.07 1.34 -3.47
C ASN A 100 14.32 0.50 -3.79
N PRO A 101 15.54 0.94 -3.47
CA PRO A 101 16.73 0.14 -3.72
C PRO A 101 16.69 -1.14 -2.88
N ILE A 102 17.26 -2.23 -3.39
CA ILE A 102 17.22 -3.57 -2.74
C ILE A 102 17.69 -3.52 -1.29
N LYS A 103 18.68 -2.70 -0.98
CA LYS A 103 19.20 -2.55 0.39
C LYS A 103 18.15 -2.12 1.43
N ASP A 104 17.10 -1.39 0.99
CA ASP A 104 16.07 -0.86 1.87
C ASP A 104 14.90 -1.88 2.05
N THR A 105 14.95 -3.05 1.37
CA THR A 105 13.91 -4.07 1.46
C THR A 105 13.79 -4.65 2.89
N VAL A 106 14.89 -4.76 3.62
CA VAL A 106 14.89 -5.19 5.03
C VAL A 106 14.08 -4.21 5.88
N GLU A 107 14.33 -2.91 5.73
CA GLU A 107 13.61 -1.86 6.46
C GLU A 107 12.12 -1.83 6.08
N LEU A 108 11.79 -2.04 4.81
CA LEU A 108 10.40 -2.18 4.35
C LEU A 108 9.74 -3.39 5.01
N GLY A 109 10.44 -4.53 5.07
CA GLY A 109 9.95 -5.74 5.72
C GLY A 109 9.68 -5.54 7.21
N GLU A 110 10.59 -4.93 7.94
CA GLU A 110 10.38 -4.58 9.36
C GLU A 110 9.18 -3.64 9.56
N PHE A 111 8.95 -2.71 8.61
CA PHE A 111 7.87 -1.73 8.69
C PHE A 111 6.47 -2.35 8.60
N ILE A 112 6.31 -3.45 7.82
CA ILE A 112 5.04 -4.16 7.66
C ILE A 112 5.07 -5.57 8.24
N LYS A 113 5.96 -5.81 9.20
CA LYS A 113 6.18 -7.13 9.80
C LYS A 113 4.90 -7.75 10.36
N GLY A 114 4.68 -9.02 10.03
CA GLY A 114 3.48 -9.75 10.42
C GLY A 114 2.32 -9.61 9.44
N ALA A 115 2.52 -8.90 8.32
CA ALA A 115 1.48 -8.80 7.29
C ALA A 115 1.21 -10.14 6.62
N LYS A 116 -0.07 -10.47 6.41
CA LYS A 116 -0.50 -11.70 5.73
C LYS A 116 -0.12 -11.71 4.25
N ARG A 117 -0.27 -10.57 3.59
CA ARG A 117 -0.06 -10.46 2.12
C ARG A 117 0.65 -9.17 1.76
N HIS A 118 1.74 -9.31 1.01
CA HIS A 118 2.45 -8.19 0.40
C HIS A 118 2.65 -8.45 -1.10
N TYR A 119 2.47 -7.42 -1.90
CA TYR A 119 2.72 -7.46 -3.34
C TYR A 119 3.78 -6.44 -3.74
N LEU A 120 4.88 -6.92 -4.29
CA LEU A 120 5.87 -6.09 -4.98
C LEU A 120 5.43 -5.92 -6.43
N GLN A 121 5.08 -4.71 -6.82
CA GLN A 121 4.61 -4.39 -8.16
C GLN A 121 5.75 -3.80 -9.00
N ALA A 122 6.00 -4.40 -10.17
CA ALA A 122 6.96 -3.85 -11.11
C ALA A 122 6.47 -2.49 -11.62
N PHE A 123 7.37 -1.50 -11.57
CA PHE A 123 7.13 -0.21 -12.17
C PHE A 123 7.00 -0.36 -13.70
N LYS A 124 5.97 0.26 -14.27
CA LYS A 124 5.78 0.39 -15.72
C LYS A 124 5.63 1.86 -16.06
N ASP A 125 6.49 2.35 -16.94
CA ASP A 125 6.35 3.69 -17.48
C ASP A 125 5.18 3.71 -18.47
N SER A 126 4.09 4.40 -18.11
CA SER A 126 2.93 4.59 -18.98
C SER A 126 3.05 5.81 -19.89
N GLY A 127 4.16 6.56 -19.80
CA GLY A 127 4.36 7.83 -20.51
C GLY A 127 3.63 9.03 -19.88
N GLU A 128 2.89 8.84 -18.79
CA GLU A 128 2.14 9.90 -18.09
C GLU A 128 2.70 10.20 -16.69
N LEU A 129 3.99 9.94 -16.49
CA LEU A 129 4.63 10.16 -15.19
C LEU A 129 4.80 11.65 -14.89
N ILE A 130 4.44 12.03 -13.67
CA ILE A 130 4.66 13.39 -13.14
C ILE A 130 6.15 13.63 -12.83
N GLY A 131 7.00 12.57 -12.77
CA GLY A 131 8.42 12.63 -12.47
C GLY A 131 9.29 11.96 -13.53
N PHE A 132 10.53 12.45 -13.70
CA PHE A 132 11.52 11.89 -14.62
C PHE A 132 12.54 11.02 -13.85
N GLY A 133 13.13 10.04 -14.54
CA GLY A 133 14.29 9.30 -14.06
C GLY A 133 13.98 8.09 -13.17
N LEU A 134 12.75 7.60 -13.16
CA LEU A 134 12.42 6.34 -12.49
C LEU A 134 12.63 5.16 -13.46
N SER A 135 13.22 4.08 -12.94
CA SER A 135 13.47 2.86 -13.71
C SER A 135 13.00 1.61 -12.98
N ALA A 136 12.57 0.61 -13.77
CA ALA A 136 12.15 -0.67 -13.24
C ALA A 136 13.34 -1.49 -12.73
N HIS A 137 13.13 -2.27 -11.69
CA HIS A 137 14.03 -3.34 -11.30
C HIS A 137 14.04 -4.47 -12.33
N SER A 138 15.15 -5.20 -12.42
CA SER A 138 15.17 -6.45 -13.16
C SER A 138 14.30 -7.51 -12.45
N LYS A 139 13.88 -8.53 -13.18
CA LYS A 139 13.17 -9.66 -12.60
C LYS A 139 13.96 -10.32 -11.48
N ALA A 140 15.28 -10.50 -11.65
CA ALA A 140 16.16 -11.09 -10.65
C ALA A 140 16.24 -10.22 -9.37
N ASP A 141 16.27 -8.88 -9.52
CA ASP A 141 16.23 -7.98 -8.38
C ASP A 141 14.91 -8.09 -7.62
N MET A 142 13.77 -8.16 -8.32
CA MET A 142 12.46 -8.33 -7.70
C MET A 142 12.31 -9.67 -6.99
N GLU A 143 12.83 -10.75 -7.57
CA GLU A 143 12.87 -12.08 -6.93
C GLU A 143 13.69 -12.02 -5.63
N ARG A 144 14.85 -11.36 -5.66
CA ARG A 144 15.68 -11.15 -4.46
C ARG A 144 14.96 -10.32 -3.38
N MET A 145 14.27 -9.24 -3.76
CA MET A 145 13.46 -8.44 -2.84
C MET A 145 12.34 -9.30 -2.22
N ARG A 146 11.66 -10.10 -3.03
CA ARG A 146 10.64 -11.04 -2.56
C ARG A 146 11.18 -12.02 -1.52
N GLU A 147 12.33 -12.63 -1.78
CA GLU A 147 12.97 -13.55 -0.82
C GLU A 147 13.26 -12.87 0.52
N ILE A 148 13.75 -11.64 0.50
CA ILE A 148 13.96 -10.86 1.73
C ILE A 148 12.63 -10.62 2.45
N MET A 149 11.58 -10.19 1.72
CA MET A 149 10.27 -9.90 2.30
C MET A 149 9.62 -11.11 2.97
N LEU A 150 9.81 -12.32 2.44
CA LEU A 150 9.31 -13.56 3.04
C LEU A 150 9.87 -13.86 4.44
N GLY A 151 10.93 -13.17 4.87
CA GLY A 151 11.40 -13.21 6.25
C GLY A 151 10.57 -12.36 7.23
N TYR A 152 9.63 -11.54 6.74
CA TYR A 152 8.88 -10.56 7.52
C TYR A 152 7.36 -10.71 7.40
N VAL A 153 6.87 -11.25 6.28
CA VAL A 153 5.43 -11.38 5.96
C VAL A 153 5.08 -12.82 5.60
N ASP A 154 3.83 -13.22 5.78
CA ASP A 154 3.39 -14.60 5.54
C ASP A 154 3.44 -14.97 4.05
N SER A 155 3.11 -14.01 3.17
CA SER A 155 3.23 -14.18 1.72
C SER A 155 3.69 -12.90 1.03
N CYS A 156 4.57 -13.07 0.03
CA CYS A 156 5.00 -11.99 -0.84
C CYS A 156 4.97 -12.46 -2.30
N GLU A 157 4.25 -11.75 -3.15
CA GLU A 157 4.11 -12.08 -4.57
C GLU A 157 4.58 -10.93 -5.44
N LEU A 158 5.00 -11.27 -6.69
CA LEU A 158 5.41 -10.29 -7.68
C LEU A 158 4.27 -10.04 -8.67
N ARG A 159 4.00 -8.78 -8.98
CA ARG A 159 3.01 -8.37 -9.99
C ARG A 159 3.67 -7.56 -11.09
N GLY A 160 3.27 -7.81 -12.32
CA GLY A 160 3.69 -7.00 -13.48
C GLY A 160 5.07 -7.32 -14.06
N ILE A 161 5.70 -8.46 -13.67
CA ILE A 161 6.98 -8.95 -14.20
C ILE A 161 6.79 -9.75 -15.47
#